data_3351a56a9f5fcee8d6c6094b0b05b1bb
#
_entry.id   3351a56a9f5fcee8d6c6094b0b05b1bb
#
_cell.length_a   1.000
_cell.length_b   1.000
_cell.length_c   1.000
_cell.angle_alpha   90.00
_cell.angle_beta   90.00
_cell.angle_gamma   90.00
#
_symmetry.space_group_name_H-M   'P 1'
#
loop_
_entity.id
_entity.type
_entity.pdbx_description
1 polymer ?
#
loop_
_entity_poly.entity_id
_entity_poly.type
_entity_poly.pdbx_seq_one_letter_code
_entity_poly.pdbx_strand_id
1 'polypeptide(L)'
;NRFCDRFFTPLEQEQCGGRAASLAGRFAIKEAVGKALGTGIGDVAWKEIEIVSDVRGRPMLVLHGAAARLAAEQGLGDWAISLSHTTTHAVGMAVAMKSLTDARGTKTDIDSGAGEGEVYE
;
A
#
# COMPACT_ATOMS: atom_id res chain seq x y z
N ASN A 1 -21.09 -3.17 1.76
CA ASN A 1 -21.56 -4.17 2.70
C ASN A 1 -20.59 -4.29 3.86
N ARG A 2 -20.95 -5.05 4.86
CA ARG A 2 -20.15 -5.15 6.08
C ARG A 2 -18.74 -5.67 5.84
N PHE A 3 -18.60 -6.62 4.95
CA PHE A 3 -17.29 -7.18 4.63
C PHE A 3 -16.39 -6.09 4.04
N CYS A 4 -16.87 -5.40 3.02
CA CYS A 4 -16.08 -4.36 2.40
C CYS A 4 -15.77 -3.22 3.34
N ASP A 5 -16.73 -2.85 4.18
CA ASP A 5 -16.54 -1.75 5.14
C ASP A 5 -15.46 -2.06 6.17
N ARG A 6 -15.24 -3.34 6.44
CA ARG A 6 -14.22 -3.74 7.40
C ARG A 6 -12.81 -3.66 6.82
N PHE A 7 -12.66 -3.97 5.54
CA PHE A 7 -11.34 -4.10 4.92
C PHE A 7 -10.94 -2.93 4.04
N PHE A 8 -11.90 -2.18 3.54
CA PHE A 8 -11.64 -1.12 2.56
C PHE A 8 -12.20 0.21 3.00
N THR A 9 -11.46 1.28 2.72
CA THR A 9 -11.97 2.62 2.99
C THR A 9 -13.09 2.95 2.00
N PRO A 10 -13.92 3.96 2.31
CA PRO A 10 -14.93 4.40 1.35
C PRO A 10 -14.35 4.76 -0.01
N LEU A 11 -13.18 5.42 -0.03
CA LEU A 11 -12.53 5.78 -1.28
C LEU A 11 -12.11 4.56 -2.08
N GLU A 12 -11.54 3.56 -1.41
CA GLU A 12 -11.19 2.32 -2.07
C GLU A 12 -12.40 1.64 -2.68
N GLN A 13 -13.49 1.61 -1.95
CA GLN A 13 -14.72 1.00 -2.44
C GLN A 13 -15.28 1.75 -3.63
N GLU A 14 -15.24 3.08 -3.58
CA GLU A 14 -15.69 3.91 -4.68
C GLU A 14 -14.86 3.67 -5.93
N GLN A 15 -13.54 3.65 -5.78
CA GLN A 15 -12.65 3.46 -6.92
C GLN A 15 -12.75 2.07 -7.52
N CYS A 16 -13.03 1.08 -6.71
CA CYS A 16 -13.20 -0.28 -7.21
C CYS A 16 -14.56 -0.50 -7.87
N GLY A 17 -15.56 0.31 -7.51
CA GLY A 17 -16.87 0.23 -8.13
C GLY A 17 -17.54 -1.12 -8.03
N GLY A 18 -17.28 -1.86 -6.96
CA GLY A 18 -17.87 -3.18 -6.75
C GLY A 18 -17.21 -4.30 -7.55
N ARG A 19 -16.14 -4.01 -8.29
CA ARG A 19 -15.47 -5.04 -9.09
C ARG A 19 -14.63 -5.93 -8.19
N ALA A 20 -14.94 -7.22 -8.18
CA ALA A 20 -14.27 -8.18 -7.32
C ALA A 20 -12.77 -8.26 -7.59
N ALA A 21 -12.36 -8.23 -8.85
CA ALA A 21 -10.94 -8.30 -9.19
C ALA A 21 -10.17 -7.11 -8.66
N SER A 22 -10.76 -5.91 -8.73
CA SER A 22 -10.13 -4.70 -8.21
C SER A 22 -9.97 -4.76 -6.69
N LEU A 23 -11.00 -5.21 -5.99
CA LEU A 23 -10.95 -5.37 -4.54
C LEU A 23 -9.93 -6.43 -4.14
N ALA A 24 -9.91 -7.55 -4.84
CA ALA A 24 -8.95 -8.62 -4.55
C ALA A 24 -7.51 -8.15 -4.73
N GLY A 25 -7.25 -7.37 -5.78
CA GLY A 25 -5.92 -6.83 -6.00
C GLY A 25 -5.47 -5.90 -4.88
N ARG A 26 -6.36 -5.02 -4.45
CA ARG A 26 -6.04 -4.12 -3.33
C ARG A 26 -5.84 -4.89 -2.04
N PHE A 27 -6.65 -5.92 -1.81
CA PHE A 27 -6.48 -6.76 -0.64
C PHE A 27 -5.12 -7.46 -0.63
N ALA A 28 -4.69 -7.95 -1.78
CA ALA A 28 -3.39 -8.61 -1.92
C ALA A 28 -2.25 -7.64 -1.57
N ILE A 29 -2.34 -6.38 -1.98
CA ILE A 29 -1.34 -5.38 -1.63
C ILE A 29 -1.36 -5.09 -0.13
N LYS A 30 -2.54 -4.98 0.47
CA LYS A 30 -2.64 -4.76 1.93
C LYS A 30 -1.94 -5.88 2.70
N GLU A 31 -2.13 -7.12 2.28
CA GLU A 31 -1.43 -8.26 2.87
C GLU A 31 0.07 -8.14 2.71
N ALA A 32 0.52 -7.78 1.52
CA ALA A 32 1.95 -7.66 1.26
C ALA A 32 2.58 -6.54 2.10
N VAL A 33 1.91 -5.42 2.23
CA VAL A 33 2.39 -4.30 3.05
C VAL A 33 2.45 -4.69 4.52
N GLY A 34 1.42 -5.38 5.00
CA GLY A 34 1.42 -5.85 6.40
C GLY A 34 2.61 -6.75 6.68
N LYS A 35 2.92 -7.65 5.77
CA LYS A 35 4.08 -8.53 5.92
C LYS A 35 5.39 -7.77 5.85
N ALA A 36 5.48 -6.78 4.97
CA ALA A 36 6.68 -5.95 4.89
C ALA A 36 6.91 -5.16 6.17
N LEU A 37 5.84 -4.75 6.83
CA LEU A 37 5.94 -4.07 8.13
C LEU A 37 6.32 -5.03 9.25
N GLY A 38 6.30 -6.33 8.99
CA GLY A 38 6.67 -7.32 9.98
C GLY A 38 5.60 -7.57 11.03
N THR A 39 4.36 -7.23 10.71
CA THR A 39 3.26 -7.39 11.65
C THR A 39 2.15 -8.16 10.99
N GLY A 40 1.37 -8.85 11.81
CA GLY A 40 0.13 -9.44 11.34
C GLY A 40 -0.98 -8.43 11.43
N ILE A 41 -2.11 -8.76 10.84
CA ILE A 41 -3.31 -7.97 11.03
C ILE A 41 -3.76 -8.16 12.47
N GLY A 42 -3.92 -7.07 13.16
CA GLY A 42 -4.20 -7.05 14.60
C GLY A 42 -3.44 -5.90 15.23
N ASP A 43 -2.19 -5.73 14.81
CA ASP A 43 -1.41 -4.58 15.23
C ASP A 43 -1.73 -3.37 14.37
N VAL A 44 -2.13 -3.60 13.13
CA VAL A 44 -2.61 -2.54 12.24
C VAL A 44 -3.95 -2.98 11.66
N ALA A 45 -4.80 -2.01 11.40
CA ALA A 45 -6.11 -2.28 10.80
C ALA A 45 -5.99 -2.25 9.27
N TRP A 46 -6.83 -3.04 8.61
CA TRP A 46 -6.85 -3.12 7.16
C TRP A 46 -7.00 -1.76 6.48
N LYS A 47 -7.85 -0.90 7.03
CA LYS A 47 -8.11 0.41 6.45
C LYS A 47 -6.96 1.39 6.63
N GLU A 48 -6.02 1.08 7.51
CA GLU A 48 -4.84 1.91 7.70
C GLU A 48 -3.83 1.74 6.58
N ILE A 49 -3.99 0.71 5.78
CA ILE A 49 -3.17 0.47 4.59
C ILE A 49 -4.09 0.72 3.41
N GLU A 50 -4.09 1.94 2.91
CA GLU A 50 -5.03 2.35 1.87
C GLU A 50 -4.35 2.39 0.51
N ILE A 51 -5.02 1.81 -0.49
CA ILE A 51 -4.52 1.79 -1.86
C ILE A 51 -5.46 2.65 -2.69
N VAL A 52 -4.98 3.79 -3.15
CA VAL A 52 -5.80 4.71 -3.95
C VAL A 52 -5.20 4.86 -5.34
N SER A 53 -6.05 4.94 -6.34
CA SER A 53 -5.60 5.13 -7.72
C SER A 53 -5.49 6.60 -8.03
N ASP A 54 -4.43 6.98 -8.71
CA ASP A 54 -4.31 8.35 -9.21
C ASP A 54 -5.16 8.53 -10.47
N VAL A 55 -5.06 9.70 -11.09
CA VAL A 55 -5.88 10.02 -12.27
C VAL A 55 -5.59 9.11 -13.46
N ARG A 56 -4.43 8.46 -13.48
CA ARG A 56 -4.06 7.53 -14.54
C ARG A 56 -4.37 6.09 -14.17
N GLY A 57 -4.93 5.85 -13.00
CA GLY A 57 -5.22 4.50 -12.55
C GLY A 57 -4.05 3.82 -11.84
N ARG A 58 -2.97 4.55 -11.58
CA ARG A 58 -1.82 3.97 -10.88
C ARG A 58 -2.11 3.88 -9.38
N PRO A 59 -2.02 2.69 -8.76
CA PRO A 59 -2.22 2.60 -7.31
C PRO A 59 -1.09 3.26 -6.54
N MET A 60 -1.50 3.98 -5.51
CA MET A 60 -0.60 4.66 -4.60
C MET A 60 -0.89 4.16 -3.20
N LEU A 61 0.14 4.02 -2.39
CA LEU A 61 0.00 3.56 -1.02
C LEU A 61 -0.12 4.76 -0.08
N VAL A 62 -1.12 4.74 0.77
CA VAL A 62 -1.28 5.73 1.83
C VAL A 62 -1.40 4.99 3.15
N LEU A 63 -0.50 5.28 4.07
CA LEU A 63 -0.52 4.66 5.40
C LEU A 63 -1.11 5.62 6.40
N HIS A 64 -1.96 5.08 7.27
CA HIS A 64 -2.63 5.86 8.31
C HIS A 64 -2.38 5.23 9.67
N GLY A 65 -2.57 6.00 10.72
CA GLY A 65 -2.63 5.50 12.09
C GLY A 65 -1.45 4.65 12.51
N ALA A 66 -1.75 3.48 13.05
CA ALA A 66 -0.73 2.56 13.54
C ALA A 66 0.21 2.08 12.43
N ALA A 67 -0.31 1.88 11.22
CA ALA A 67 0.53 1.46 10.10
C ALA A 67 1.56 2.54 9.77
N ALA A 68 1.14 3.79 9.74
CA ALA A 68 2.05 4.90 9.48
C ALA A 68 3.11 5.02 10.57
N ARG A 69 2.71 4.87 11.83
CA ARG A 69 3.65 4.95 12.95
C ARG A 69 4.67 3.83 12.90
N LEU A 70 4.20 2.62 12.61
CA LEU A 70 5.08 1.46 12.54
C LEU A 70 6.10 1.59 11.41
N ALA A 71 5.68 2.07 10.25
CA ALA A 71 6.60 2.34 9.15
C ALA A 71 7.64 3.38 9.54
N ALA A 72 7.22 4.45 10.20
CA ALA A 72 8.13 5.50 10.63
C ALA A 72 9.14 4.98 11.65
N GLU A 73 8.71 4.15 12.60
CA GLU A 73 9.58 3.57 13.60
C GLU A 73 10.66 2.69 12.98
N GLN A 74 10.33 2.03 11.88
CA GLN A 74 11.28 1.17 11.18
C GLN A 74 12.09 1.92 10.13
N GLY A 75 11.81 3.21 9.95
CA GLY A 75 12.50 4.02 8.96
C GLY A 75 12.10 3.72 7.52
N LEU A 76 10.95 3.10 7.31
CA LEU A 76 10.48 2.72 5.99
C LEU A 76 9.69 3.88 5.38
N GLY A 77 10.32 4.60 4.45
CA GLY A 77 9.69 5.75 3.83
C GLY A 77 9.50 5.65 2.33
N ASP A 78 10.19 4.70 1.71
CA ASP A 78 10.13 4.54 0.27
C ASP A 78 9.46 3.21 -0.05
N TRP A 79 8.32 3.30 -0.71
CA TRP A 79 7.50 2.14 -1.02
C TRP A 79 7.27 2.03 -2.52
N ALA A 80 7.28 0.80 -3.00
CA ALA A 80 6.84 0.50 -4.36
C ALA A 80 5.83 -0.62 -4.26
N ILE A 81 4.72 -0.48 -4.97
CA ILE A 81 3.68 -1.50 -4.98
C ILE A 81 3.35 -1.84 -6.43
N SER A 82 2.96 -3.08 -6.64
CA SER A 82 2.48 -3.50 -7.93
C SER A 82 1.37 -4.52 -7.76
N LEU A 83 0.58 -4.67 -8.79
CA LEU A 83 -0.64 -5.43 -8.75
C LEU A 83 -0.88 -6.06 -10.11
N SER A 84 -1.26 -7.33 -10.11
CA SER A 84 -1.66 -8.02 -11.33
C SER A 84 -2.84 -8.92 -10.99
N HIS A 85 -3.75 -9.08 -11.94
CA HIS A 85 -4.87 -9.97 -11.73
C HIS A 85 -5.33 -10.61 -13.02
N THR A 86 -5.96 -11.76 -12.86
CA THR A 86 -6.70 -12.45 -13.92
C THR A 86 -8.13 -12.54 -13.46
N THR A 87 -8.94 -13.33 -14.18
CA THR A 87 -10.33 -13.54 -13.78
C THR A 87 -10.44 -14.35 -12.49
N THR A 88 -9.40 -15.10 -12.11
CA THR A 88 -9.46 -16.00 -10.97
C THR A 88 -8.46 -15.71 -9.86
N HIS A 89 -7.43 -14.91 -10.14
CA HIS A 89 -6.34 -14.68 -9.19
C HIS A 89 -5.93 -13.22 -9.17
N ALA A 90 -5.43 -12.78 -8.03
CA ALA A 90 -4.80 -11.48 -7.89
C ALA A 90 -3.49 -11.66 -7.15
N VAL A 91 -2.46 -10.92 -7.59
CA VAL A 91 -1.15 -10.93 -6.96
C VAL A 91 -0.79 -9.49 -6.64
N GLY A 92 -0.40 -9.27 -5.40
CA GLY A 92 0.07 -7.96 -4.97
C GLY A 92 1.50 -8.07 -4.45
N MET A 93 2.30 -7.06 -4.72
CA MET A 93 3.67 -6.99 -4.24
C MET A 93 3.91 -5.63 -3.62
N ALA A 94 4.65 -5.61 -2.52
CA ALA A 94 5.06 -4.37 -1.89
C ALA A 94 6.53 -4.48 -1.51
N VAL A 95 7.30 -3.46 -1.83
CA VAL A 95 8.70 -3.36 -1.45
C VAL A 95 8.85 -2.08 -0.66
N ALA A 96 9.48 -2.19 0.51
CA ALA A 96 9.76 -1.04 1.35
C ALA A 96 11.25 -0.93 1.55
N MET A 97 11.76 0.29 1.49
CA MET A 97 13.16 0.56 1.72
C MET A 97 13.29 1.60 2.82
N LYS A 98 14.40 1.58 3.51
CA LYS A 98 14.66 2.61 4.51
C LYS A 98 14.71 3.95 3.81
N SER A 99 14.16 4.95 4.50
CA SER A 99 14.20 6.32 3.99
C SER A 99 15.64 6.73 3.72
N LEU A 100 15.88 7.41 2.61
CA LEU A 100 17.20 7.92 2.24
C LEU A 100 17.46 9.28 2.85
N THR A 101 16.79 9.60 3.94
CA THR A 101 16.99 10.85 4.67
C THR A 101 18.02 10.60 5.77
N ASP A 102 19.07 11.41 5.80
CA ASP A 102 20.09 11.28 6.84
C ASP A 102 19.59 11.85 8.17
N ALA A 103 20.45 11.80 9.19
CA ALA A 103 20.08 12.22 10.52
C ALA A 103 19.70 13.69 10.62
N ARG A 104 20.02 14.50 9.62
CA ARG A 104 19.68 15.91 9.57
C ARG A 104 18.45 16.18 8.73
N GLY A 105 17.83 15.14 8.22
CA GLY A 105 16.68 15.27 7.36
C GLY A 105 17.02 15.52 5.91
N THR A 106 18.25 15.33 5.52
CA THR A 106 18.70 15.57 4.15
C THR A 106 18.60 14.26 3.36
N LYS A 107 17.91 14.32 2.25
CA LYS A 107 17.78 13.15 1.38
C LYS A 107 19.10 12.91 0.66
N THR A 108 19.48 11.64 0.53
CA THR A 108 20.72 11.32 -0.17
C THR A 108 20.52 11.38 -1.68
N ASP A 109 21.64 11.46 -2.41
CA ASP A 109 21.58 11.59 -3.86
C ASP A 109 21.35 10.28 -4.58
N ILE A 110 21.35 9.18 -3.87
CA ILE A 110 21.10 7.90 -4.55
C ILE A 110 19.67 7.73 -4.94
N ASP A 111 18.79 8.51 -4.37
CA ASP A 111 17.40 8.41 -4.71
C ASP A 111 17.17 8.95 -6.11
N SER A 112 16.68 8.14 -6.97
CA SER A 112 16.39 8.51 -8.34
C SER A 112 14.90 8.65 -8.58
N GLY A 113 14.15 8.92 -7.56
CA GLY A 113 12.72 9.11 -7.69
C GLY A 113 11.94 7.81 -7.73
N ALA A 114 12.52 6.77 -7.21
CA ALA A 114 11.87 5.46 -7.23
C ALA A 114 10.90 5.24 -6.08
N GLY A 115 10.75 6.21 -5.22
CA GLY A 115 9.95 6.01 -4.00
C GLY A 115 8.45 5.99 -4.19
N GLU A 116 7.98 6.27 -5.36
CA GLU A 116 6.55 6.30 -5.61
C GLU A 116 6.03 4.92 -5.91
N GLY A 117 4.82 4.68 -5.56
CA GLY A 117 4.17 3.46 -5.94
C GLY A 117 4.01 3.39 -7.43
N GLU A 118 4.42 2.30 -8.02
CA GLU A 118 4.24 2.06 -9.42
C GLU A 118 3.32 0.91 -9.65
N VAL A 119 2.58 1.00 -10.73
CA VAL A 119 1.53 0.04 -10.98
C VAL A 119 1.73 -0.63 -12.28
N TYR A 120 1.65 -1.92 -12.24
CA TYR A 120 1.66 -2.73 -13.44
C TYR A 120 0.59 -3.78 -13.29
N GLU A 121 -0.23 -3.87 -14.28
CA GLU A 121 -1.25 -4.90 -14.31
C GLU A 121 -0.89 -5.98 -15.28
#